data_dce9f7b2d2ac41f69485a6bb431e532e
#
_entry.id   dce9f7b2d2ac41f69485a6bb431e532e
#
_cell.length_a   1.000
_cell.length_b   1.000
_cell.length_c   1.000
_cell.angle_alpha   90.00
_cell.angle_beta   90.00
_cell.angle_gamma   90.00
#
_symmetry.space_group_name_H-M   'P 1'
#
loop_
_entity.id
_entity.type
_entity.pdbx_description
1 polymer ?
#
loop_
_entity_poly.entity_id
_entity_poly.type
_entity_poly.pdbx_seq_one_letter_code
_entity_poly.pdbx_strand_id
1 'polypeptide(L)'
;MLKFQEESLRQSVNGALALRHQINPFLDAIFEKGITNICFLGIGGTYASAMQTVSHMKEFTSMEVFAENAAEYITTGNRRIMDGTLLIYSSVTGSTPEIVKAIEKAHAAHATILAFLDNPNPHLRELCELCISYPQNEQLKLFMA
;
A
#
# COMPACT_ATOMS: atom_id res chain seq x y z
N MET A 1 -7.84 -8.20 -29.66
CA MET A 1 -8.02 -9.38 -28.80
C MET A 1 -6.80 -9.47 -27.88
N LEU A 2 -6.98 -9.21 -26.58
CA LEU A 2 -5.91 -9.30 -25.59
C LEU A 2 -5.47 -10.77 -25.48
N LYS A 3 -4.19 -11.03 -25.75
CA LYS A 3 -3.63 -12.39 -25.57
C LYS A 3 -3.43 -12.64 -24.08
N PHE A 4 -4.41 -13.23 -23.44
CA PHE A 4 -4.29 -13.68 -22.04
C PHE A 4 -3.22 -14.78 -21.95
N GLN A 5 -2.25 -14.59 -21.06
CA GLN A 5 -1.20 -15.57 -20.78
C GLN A 5 -1.39 -16.07 -19.33
N GLU A 6 -2.03 -17.21 -19.20
CA GLU A 6 -2.36 -17.81 -17.91
C GLU A 6 -1.12 -18.04 -17.02
N GLU A 7 -0.05 -18.54 -17.63
CA GLU A 7 1.20 -18.82 -16.89
C GLU A 7 1.79 -17.54 -16.29
N SER A 8 1.79 -16.45 -17.03
CA SER A 8 2.26 -15.15 -16.55
C SER A 8 1.43 -14.63 -15.37
N LEU A 9 0.11 -14.82 -15.41
CA LEU A 9 -0.77 -14.47 -14.28
C LEU A 9 -0.48 -15.35 -13.06
N ARG A 10 -0.34 -16.66 -13.24
CA ARG A 10 -0.02 -17.60 -12.15
C ARG A 10 1.31 -17.27 -11.49
N GLN A 11 2.34 -16.96 -12.27
CA GLN A 11 3.65 -16.53 -11.76
C GLN A 11 3.55 -15.25 -10.92
N SER A 12 2.76 -14.28 -11.37
CA SER A 12 2.55 -13.03 -10.64
C SER A 12 1.82 -13.25 -9.32
N VAL A 13 0.76 -14.06 -9.33
CA VAL A 13 0.01 -14.40 -8.09
C VAL A 13 0.90 -15.17 -7.12
N ASN A 14 1.63 -16.19 -7.60
CA ASN A 14 2.55 -16.96 -6.76
C ASN A 14 3.70 -16.10 -6.22
N GLY A 15 4.22 -15.18 -7.03
CA GLY A 15 5.22 -14.19 -6.60
C GLY A 15 4.70 -13.30 -5.48
N ALA A 16 3.47 -12.79 -5.60
CA ALA A 16 2.83 -12.00 -4.56
C ALA A 16 2.62 -12.81 -3.27
N LEU A 17 2.16 -14.06 -3.38
CA LEU A 17 1.99 -14.95 -2.23
C LEU A 17 3.32 -15.27 -1.53
N ALA A 18 4.41 -15.38 -2.27
CA ALA A 18 5.74 -15.61 -1.71
C ALA A 18 6.25 -14.43 -0.85
N LEU A 19 5.73 -13.22 -1.04
CA LEU A 19 6.09 -12.05 -0.22
C LEU A 19 5.59 -12.16 1.23
N ARG A 20 4.67 -13.07 1.53
CA ARG A 20 4.13 -13.27 2.89
C ARG A 20 5.21 -13.54 3.92
N HIS A 21 6.30 -14.21 3.55
CA HIS A 21 7.42 -14.48 4.47
C HIS A 21 8.15 -13.20 4.94
N GLN A 22 8.08 -12.11 4.16
CA GLN A 22 8.62 -10.80 4.56
C GLN A 22 7.58 -9.97 5.31
N ILE A 23 6.31 -10.05 4.89
CA ILE A 23 5.22 -9.23 5.41
C ILE A 23 4.78 -9.71 6.78
N ASN A 24 4.57 -11.02 6.98
CA ASN A 24 4.00 -11.53 8.21
C ASN A 24 4.82 -11.17 9.46
N PRO A 25 6.16 -11.41 9.52
CA PRO A 25 6.94 -11.03 10.70
C PRO A 25 6.91 -9.53 10.99
N PHE A 26 6.85 -8.71 9.95
CA PHE A 26 6.72 -7.26 10.10
C PHE A 26 5.36 -6.90 10.71
N LEU A 27 4.26 -7.45 10.17
CA LEU A 27 2.92 -7.21 10.69
C LEU A 27 2.81 -7.68 12.15
N ASP A 28 3.28 -8.87 12.46
CA ASP A 28 3.27 -9.40 13.83
C ASP A 28 3.95 -8.41 14.79
N ALA A 29 5.16 -7.94 14.43
CA ALA A 29 5.93 -7.01 15.25
C ALA A 29 5.26 -5.64 15.45
N ILE A 30 4.60 -5.08 14.42
CA ILE A 30 3.94 -3.78 14.54
C ILE A 30 2.60 -3.89 15.27
N PHE A 31 1.86 -5.00 15.12
CA PHE A 31 0.63 -5.23 15.87
C PHE A 31 0.90 -5.41 17.36
N GLU A 32 2.02 -6.05 17.73
CA GLU A 32 2.48 -6.13 19.13
C GLU A 32 2.80 -4.74 19.72
N LYS A 33 3.24 -3.78 18.90
CA LYS A 33 3.49 -2.39 19.31
C LYS A 33 2.22 -1.57 19.52
N GLY A 34 1.05 -2.05 19.06
CA GLY A 34 -0.24 -1.43 19.31
C GLY A 34 -0.77 -0.58 18.16
N ILE A 35 -0.88 -1.15 16.95
CA ILE A 35 -1.59 -0.52 15.83
C ILE A 35 -3.08 -0.34 16.19
N THR A 36 -3.60 0.85 15.97
CA THR A 36 -4.99 1.25 16.29
C THR A 36 -5.89 1.27 15.06
N ASN A 37 -5.34 1.58 13.88
CA ASN A 37 -6.09 1.60 12.62
C ASN A 37 -5.19 1.30 11.42
N ILE A 38 -5.82 0.98 10.28
CA ILE A 38 -5.14 0.71 9.02
C ILE A 38 -5.65 1.68 7.95
N CYS A 39 -4.73 2.39 7.31
CA CYS A 39 -5.00 3.28 6.18
C CYS A 39 -4.42 2.70 4.89
N PHE A 40 -5.25 2.49 3.87
CA PHE A 40 -4.79 2.21 2.52
C PHE A 40 -4.74 3.51 1.71
N LEU A 41 -3.53 3.96 1.38
CA LEU A 41 -3.32 5.20 0.62
C LEU A 41 -3.16 4.89 -0.86
N GLY A 42 -3.82 5.68 -1.72
CA GLY A 42 -3.69 5.54 -3.16
C GLY A 42 -4.09 6.81 -3.92
N ILE A 43 -3.88 6.77 -5.24
CA ILE A 43 -4.36 7.78 -6.18
C ILE A 43 -4.79 7.09 -7.48
N GLY A 44 -5.87 7.55 -8.11
CA GLY A 44 -6.39 6.91 -9.33
C GLY A 44 -6.72 5.42 -9.11
N GLY A 45 -6.14 4.54 -9.93
CA GLY A 45 -6.39 3.09 -9.88
C GLY A 45 -5.98 2.45 -8.54
N THR A 46 -4.87 2.88 -7.93
CA THR A 46 -4.45 2.36 -6.63
C THR A 46 -5.39 2.79 -5.51
N TYR A 47 -6.02 3.96 -5.61
CA TYR A 47 -7.08 4.36 -4.67
C TYR A 47 -8.34 3.50 -4.84
N ALA A 48 -8.75 3.18 -6.08
CA ALA A 48 -9.86 2.28 -6.32
C ALA A 48 -9.60 0.88 -5.72
N SER A 49 -8.39 0.35 -5.88
CA SER A 49 -7.96 -0.91 -5.23
C SER A 49 -7.96 -0.82 -3.71
N ALA A 50 -7.53 0.31 -3.15
CA ALA A 50 -7.59 0.57 -1.70
C ALA A 50 -9.03 0.50 -1.17
N MET A 51 -9.99 1.12 -1.85
CA MET A 51 -11.41 1.06 -1.48
C MET A 51 -11.97 -0.38 -1.54
N GLN A 52 -11.59 -1.16 -2.55
CA GLN A 52 -11.98 -2.58 -2.62
C GLN A 52 -11.41 -3.38 -1.45
N THR A 53 -10.13 -3.17 -1.12
CA THR A 53 -9.47 -3.83 0.01
C THR A 53 -10.16 -3.49 1.32
N VAL A 54 -10.48 -2.22 1.57
CA VAL A 54 -11.23 -1.77 2.75
C VAL A 54 -12.60 -2.45 2.83
N SER A 55 -13.33 -2.51 1.70
CA SER A 55 -14.63 -3.17 1.66
C SER A 55 -14.54 -4.64 2.04
N HIS A 56 -13.51 -5.34 1.57
CA HIS A 56 -13.28 -6.74 1.89
C HIS A 56 -12.87 -6.93 3.36
N MET A 57 -11.97 -6.10 3.87
CA MET A 57 -11.48 -6.22 5.25
C MET A 57 -12.55 -6.03 6.33
N LYS A 58 -13.63 -5.31 6.03
CA LYS A 58 -14.76 -5.13 6.98
C LYS A 58 -15.41 -6.44 7.42
N GLU A 59 -15.25 -7.52 6.64
CA GLU A 59 -15.78 -8.84 6.96
C GLU A 59 -14.86 -9.60 7.95
N PHE A 60 -13.59 -9.20 8.09
CA PHE A 60 -12.57 -9.96 8.81
C PHE A 60 -12.04 -9.27 10.07
N THR A 61 -12.29 -7.98 10.24
CA THR A 61 -11.77 -7.24 11.39
C THR A 61 -12.75 -6.18 11.91
N SER A 62 -12.76 -5.98 13.22
CA SER A 62 -13.43 -4.86 13.88
C SER A 62 -12.52 -3.63 14.00
N MET A 63 -11.24 -3.75 13.66
CA MET A 63 -10.32 -2.60 13.62
C MET A 63 -10.79 -1.58 12.59
N GLU A 64 -10.57 -0.31 12.86
CA GLU A 64 -10.84 0.75 11.88
C GLU A 64 -9.92 0.59 10.67
N VAL A 65 -10.52 0.37 9.50
CA VAL A 65 -9.81 0.28 8.21
C VAL A 65 -10.45 1.26 7.24
N PHE A 66 -9.65 2.11 6.60
CA PHE A 66 -10.13 3.11 5.67
C PHE A 66 -9.18 3.32 4.49
N ALA A 67 -9.71 3.85 3.39
CA ALA A 67 -8.93 4.28 2.24
C ALA A 67 -8.79 5.80 2.24
N GLU A 68 -7.62 6.29 1.83
CA GLU A 68 -7.33 7.71 1.72
C GLU A 68 -6.79 8.06 0.33
N ASN A 69 -7.30 9.12 -0.27
CA ASN A 69 -6.78 9.63 -1.53
C ASN A 69 -5.57 10.53 -1.26
N ALA A 70 -4.43 10.23 -1.89
CA ALA A 70 -3.19 10.97 -1.65
C ALA A 70 -3.33 12.47 -1.94
N ALA A 71 -4.00 12.87 -3.04
CA ALA A 71 -4.20 14.27 -3.39
C ALA A 71 -5.10 15.01 -2.39
N GLU A 72 -6.12 14.35 -1.87
CA GLU A 72 -6.98 14.88 -0.82
C GLU A 72 -6.23 15.00 0.50
N TYR A 73 -5.51 13.96 0.90
CA TYR A 73 -4.75 13.95 2.15
C TYR A 73 -3.70 15.07 2.23
N ILE A 74 -2.98 15.37 1.16
CA ILE A 74 -1.99 16.47 1.17
C ILE A 74 -2.64 17.83 1.34
N THR A 75 -3.86 18.03 0.86
CA THR A 75 -4.58 19.31 0.89
C THR A 75 -5.37 19.51 2.19
N THR A 76 -6.22 18.54 2.55
CA THR A 76 -7.14 18.64 3.68
C THR A 76 -6.60 18.00 4.96
N GLY A 77 -5.71 17.01 4.83
CA GLY A 77 -5.25 16.17 5.93
C GLY A 77 -6.31 15.16 6.38
N ASN A 78 -5.89 14.25 7.25
CA ASN A 78 -6.80 13.31 7.93
C ASN A 78 -6.25 13.03 9.33
N ARG A 79 -6.98 13.43 10.36
CA ARG A 79 -6.55 13.29 11.77
C ARG A 79 -6.46 11.83 12.25
N ARG A 80 -7.00 10.88 11.49
CA ARG A 80 -6.87 9.45 11.80
C ARG A 80 -5.50 8.89 11.45
N ILE A 81 -4.75 9.59 10.56
CA ILE A 81 -3.36 9.22 10.21
C ILE A 81 -2.44 9.88 11.23
N MET A 82 -1.95 9.08 12.17
CA MET A 82 -1.17 9.50 13.32
C MET A 82 -0.33 8.33 13.86
N ASP A 83 0.35 8.53 14.96
CA ASP A 83 1.01 7.45 15.70
C ASP A 83 0.01 6.31 16.02
N GLY A 84 0.41 5.07 15.79
CA GLY A 84 -0.47 3.89 15.84
C GLY A 84 -1.23 3.60 14.54
N THR A 85 -1.09 4.41 13.48
CA THR A 85 -1.62 4.07 12.15
C THR A 85 -0.64 3.20 11.37
N LEU A 86 -1.13 2.07 10.83
CA LEU A 86 -0.44 1.36 9.75
C LEU A 86 -0.93 1.92 8.42
N LEU A 87 -0.07 2.66 7.73
CA LEU A 87 -0.35 3.16 6.38
C LEU A 87 0.27 2.22 5.34
N ILE A 88 -0.58 1.70 4.45
CA ILE A 88 -0.19 0.78 3.37
C ILE A 88 -0.43 1.47 2.04
N TYR A 89 0.57 1.48 1.15
CA TYR A 89 0.39 1.99 -0.19
C TYR A 89 1.15 1.19 -1.24
N SER A 90 0.68 1.29 -2.48
CA SER A 90 1.36 0.74 -3.65
C SER A 90 1.60 1.83 -4.69
N SER A 91 2.75 1.77 -5.35
CA SER A 91 3.07 2.67 -6.46
C SER A 91 3.93 1.96 -7.50
N VAL A 92 3.47 2.02 -8.74
CA VAL A 92 4.19 1.46 -9.88
C VAL A 92 5.46 2.25 -10.17
N THR A 93 5.35 3.56 -10.24
CA THR A 93 6.46 4.44 -10.62
C THR A 93 7.34 4.86 -9.44
N GLY A 94 6.82 4.80 -8.21
CA GLY A 94 7.49 5.33 -7.02
C GLY A 94 7.81 6.83 -7.07
N SER A 95 7.24 7.56 -8.04
CA SER A 95 7.62 8.96 -8.32
C SER A 95 6.44 9.91 -8.48
N THR A 96 5.20 9.46 -8.30
CA THR A 96 4.01 10.30 -8.35
C THR A 96 4.11 11.38 -7.27
N PRO A 97 4.13 12.68 -7.61
CA PRO A 97 4.41 13.75 -6.64
C PRO A 97 3.44 13.78 -5.46
N GLU A 98 2.17 13.46 -5.71
CA GLU A 98 1.13 13.40 -4.67
C GLU A 98 1.42 12.25 -3.69
N ILE A 99 1.86 11.11 -4.17
CA ILE A 99 2.24 9.98 -3.30
C ILE A 99 3.45 10.37 -2.43
N VAL A 100 4.49 10.94 -3.04
CA VAL A 100 5.69 11.37 -2.29
C VAL A 100 5.30 12.31 -1.15
N LYS A 101 4.56 13.38 -1.44
CA LYS A 101 4.12 14.35 -0.43
C LYS A 101 3.20 13.76 0.63
N ALA A 102 2.31 12.84 0.23
CA ALA A 102 1.42 12.16 1.17
C ALA A 102 2.19 11.26 2.14
N ILE A 103 3.21 10.55 1.66
CA ILE A 103 4.08 9.71 2.48
C ILE A 103 4.94 10.55 3.43
N GLU A 104 5.54 11.65 2.94
CA GLU A 104 6.26 12.60 3.80
C GLU A 104 5.36 13.13 4.93
N LYS A 105 4.12 13.49 4.61
CA LYS A 105 3.14 13.97 5.59
C LYS A 105 2.73 12.90 6.60
N ALA A 106 2.54 11.66 6.16
CA ALA A 106 2.20 10.53 7.03
C ALA A 106 3.38 10.15 7.94
N HIS A 107 4.60 10.15 7.40
CA HIS A 107 5.82 9.94 8.19
C HIS A 107 5.99 11.03 9.27
N ALA A 108 5.77 12.29 8.93
CA ALA A 108 5.79 13.40 9.90
C ALA A 108 4.67 13.29 10.97
N ALA A 109 3.59 12.57 10.68
CA ALA A 109 2.53 12.24 11.62
C ALA A 109 2.81 10.95 12.43
N HIS A 110 4.00 10.37 12.30
CA HIS A 110 4.45 9.13 12.98
C HIS A 110 3.66 7.88 12.63
N ALA A 111 3.04 7.83 11.44
CA ALA A 111 2.42 6.61 10.95
C ALA A 111 3.50 5.58 10.57
N THR A 112 3.26 4.32 10.88
CA THR A 112 4.08 3.19 10.42
C THR A 112 3.75 2.90 8.96
N ILE A 113 4.75 2.89 8.07
CA ILE A 113 4.52 2.84 6.62
C ILE A 113 5.03 1.53 6.01
N LEU A 114 4.12 0.81 5.35
CA LEU A 114 4.39 -0.36 4.52
C LEU A 114 4.18 0.00 3.04
N ALA A 115 5.23 -0.12 2.24
CA ALA A 115 5.21 0.22 0.82
C ALA A 115 5.37 -1.00 -0.08
N PHE A 116 4.59 -1.04 -1.15
CA PHE A 116 4.76 -1.95 -2.28
C PHE A 116 5.17 -1.13 -3.50
N LEU A 117 6.45 -1.22 -3.91
CA LEU A 117 7.01 -0.40 -4.97
C LEU A 117 7.66 -1.29 -6.04
N ASP A 118 7.31 -1.05 -7.31
CA ASP A 118 8.01 -1.71 -8.42
C ASP A 118 9.39 -1.06 -8.67
N ASN A 119 9.44 0.26 -8.67
CA ASN A 119 10.69 1.02 -8.79
C ASN A 119 10.88 1.87 -7.52
N PRO A 120 11.67 1.40 -6.55
CA PRO A 120 11.80 2.10 -5.28
C PRO A 120 12.58 3.40 -5.47
N ASN A 121 11.88 4.53 -5.31
CA ASN A 121 12.51 5.82 -5.09
C ASN A 121 13.30 5.75 -3.75
N PRO A 122 14.61 6.04 -3.74
CA PRO A 122 15.43 5.97 -2.52
C PRO A 122 14.85 6.80 -1.38
N HIS A 123 14.35 8.00 -1.66
CA HIS A 123 13.74 8.87 -0.67
C HIS A 123 12.49 8.24 -0.01
N LEU A 124 11.59 7.63 -0.80
CA LEU A 124 10.42 6.95 -0.23
C LEU A 124 10.82 5.72 0.59
N ARG A 125 11.89 5.03 0.19
CA ARG A 125 12.38 3.87 0.94
C ARG A 125 12.85 4.25 2.34
N GLU A 126 13.48 5.40 2.50
CA GLU A 126 13.95 5.91 3.80
C GLU A 126 12.80 6.31 4.74
N LEU A 127 11.62 6.61 4.19
CA LEU A 127 10.44 7.00 4.96
C LEU A 127 9.55 5.80 5.37
N CYS A 128 9.88 4.58 4.90
CA CYS A 128 9.07 3.39 5.14
C CYS A 128 9.76 2.42 6.09
N GLU A 129 9.04 1.87 7.06
CA GLU A 129 9.52 0.80 7.94
C GLU A 129 9.72 -0.50 7.19
N LEU A 130 8.88 -0.78 6.18
CA LEU A 130 9.07 -1.88 5.24
C LEU A 130 8.73 -1.45 3.83
N CYS A 131 9.68 -1.64 2.92
CA CYS A 131 9.51 -1.41 1.49
C CYS A 131 9.74 -2.71 0.73
N ILE A 132 8.69 -3.22 0.10
CA ILE A 132 8.70 -4.45 -0.67
C ILE A 132 8.74 -4.10 -2.16
N SER A 133 9.77 -4.58 -2.85
CA SER A 133 9.82 -4.53 -4.30
C SER A 133 9.17 -5.77 -4.90
N TYR A 134 8.33 -5.59 -5.88
CA TYR A 134 7.74 -6.69 -6.66
C TYR A 134 7.93 -6.45 -8.16
N PRO A 135 8.25 -7.49 -8.95
CA PRO A 135 8.41 -7.33 -10.39
C PRO A 135 7.05 -7.02 -11.03
N GLN A 136 7.02 -5.99 -11.86
CA GLN A 136 5.84 -5.71 -12.67
C GLN A 136 5.60 -6.80 -13.70
N ASN A 137 4.34 -7.19 -13.81
CA ASN A 137 3.85 -7.91 -14.96
C ASN A 137 2.91 -6.97 -15.73
N GLU A 138 3.17 -6.75 -17.01
CA GLU A 138 2.33 -5.89 -17.85
C GLU A 138 0.86 -6.31 -17.89
N GLN A 139 0.58 -7.59 -17.67
CA GLN A 139 -0.79 -8.09 -17.60
C GLN A 139 -1.51 -7.72 -16.28
N LEU A 140 -0.79 -7.57 -15.17
CA LEU A 140 -1.37 -7.08 -13.90
C LEU A 140 -1.81 -5.62 -13.99
N LYS A 141 -1.16 -4.80 -14.80
CA LYS A 141 -1.60 -3.42 -15.05
C LYS A 141 -3.04 -3.36 -15.59
N LEU A 142 -3.45 -4.36 -16.35
CA LEU A 142 -4.80 -4.46 -16.94
C LEU A 142 -5.87 -4.85 -15.90
N PHE A 143 -5.50 -5.54 -14.82
CA PHE A 143 -6.43 -5.95 -13.76
C PHE A 143 -6.49 -4.96 -12.60
N MET A 144 -5.51 -4.05 -12.50
CA MET A 144 -5.46 -3.00 -11.48
C MET A 144 -5.95 -1.63 -12.01
N ALA A 145 -6.26 -1.54 -13.28
CA ALA A 145 -6.87 -0.37 -13.93
C ALA A 145 -8.37 -0.58 -14.16
#